data_882f0e27cb0e209c00396a194a829e3e
#
_entry.id   882f0e27cb0e209c00396a194a829e3e
#
_cell.length_a   1.000
_cell.length_b   1.000
_cell.length_c   1.000
_cell.angle_alpha   90.00
_cell.angle_beta   90.00
_cell.angle_gamma   90.00
#
_symmetry.space_group_name_H-M   'P 1'
#
loop_
_entity.id
_entity.type
_entity.pdbx_description
1 polymer ?
#
loop_
_entity_poly.entity_id
_entity_poly.type
_entity_poly.pdbx_seq_one_letter_code
_entity_poly.pdbx_strand_id
1 'polypeptide(L)'
;HPTWLRRQRQMCIRDRLEQVKQSLPPGVRVEAVYDRTSLVDKTIDTVQKNLLEGALLVIVVLFLLLGNIRAALITAAVIPLSMLATITGMVRTGVSANLMSLGALDFGLIVDGAVIIVENCIRRLSEAQHQSGKLLPLRERLHLVFQSTAEVIRPSLFGVAIITVVYLPIFSLTGVEGKMFHPMAATVVMALLAAMVLSLTFVPAAVAVFMGGRISEKESRVIISAKSFYRTLLEAALRMRNVVIIGATALVLFCAGLAATLGSEFIPQLDEGDVALHALRIPGTGLEQSLSMQILLEERLKAFPEVDKVYAKIGTPEVATDPMPPSVADNFVILKPRSEWPDPHREKADLVAEMEAAVRLLPRQ
;
A
#
# COMPACT_ATOMS: atom_id res chain seq x y z
N HIS A 1 1.44 12.74 -20.63
CA HIS A 1 0.09 12.34 -21.08
C HIS A 1 -0.65 11.75 -19.88
N PRO A 2 -1.89 12.19 -19.60
CA PRO A 2 -2.63 11.74 -18.44
C PRO A 2 -2.88 10.22 -18.50
N THR A 3 -2.71 9.53 -17.39
CA THR A 3 -2.88 8.07 -17.25
C THR A 3 -4.29 7.60 -17.62
N TRP A 4 -5.32 8.46 -17.45
CA TRP A 4 -6.70 8.18 -17.83
C TRP A 4 -6.89 8.00 -19.35
N LEU A 5 -6.12 8.72 -20.19
CA LEU A 5 -6.15 8.53 -21.65
C LEU A 5 -5.58 7.17 -22.07
N ARG A 6 -4.60 6.63 -21.33
CA ARG A 6 -4.08 5.28 -21.59
C ARG A 6 -5.12 4.22 -21.24
N ARG A 7 -5.78 4.35 -20.08
CA ARG A 7 -6.86 3.45 -19.67
C ARG A 7 -8.03 3.48 -20.67
N GLN A 8 -8.41 4.67 -21.11
CA GLN A 8 -9.44 4.84 -22.11
C GLN A 8 -9.08 4.19 -23.45
N ARG A 9 -7.81 4.32 -23.91
CA ARG A 9 -7.34 3.63 -25.13
C ARG A 9 -7.36 2.11 -24.99
N GLN A 10 -6.96 1.57 -23.84
CA GLN A 10 -7.02 0.13 -23.59
C GLN A 10 -8.44 -0.40 -23.55
N MET A 11 -9.37 0.32 -22.93
CA MET A 11 -10.80 0.00 -22.98
C MET A 11 -11.31 0.00 -24.42
N CYS A 12 -10.99 1.02 -25.22
CA CYS A 12 -11.37 1.06 -26.64
C CYS A 12 -10.78 -0.11 -27.45
N ILE A 13 -9.55 -0.54 -27.15
CA ILE A 13 -8.93 -1.71 -27.83
C ILE A 13 -9.66 -2.98 -27.42
N ARG A 14 -10.02 -3.15 -26.18
CA ARG A 14 -10.76 -4.32 -25.66
C ARG A 14 -12.15 -4.40 -26.28
N ASP A 15 -12.89 -3.28 -26.29
CA ASP A 15 -14.21 -3.20 -26.90
C ASP A 15 -14.13 -3.50 -28.41
N ARG A 16 -13.09 -2.99 -29.09
CA ARG A 16 -12.88 -3.28 -30.51
C ARG A 16 -12.51 -4.73 -30.74
N LEU A 17 -11.72 -5.33 -29.86
CA LEU A 17 -11.39 -6.75 -29.93
C LEU A 17 -12.63 -7.65 -29.80
N GLU A 18 -13.56 -7.30 -28.90
CA GLU A 18 -14.82 -8.02 -28.75
C GLU A 18 -15.71 -7.90 -30.03
N GLN A 19 -15.73 -6.73 -30.68
CA GLN A 19 -16.40 -6.56 -31.95
C GLN A 19 -15.77 -7.40 -33.07
N VAL A 20 -14.43 -7.44 -33.11
CA VAL A 20 -13.68 -8.26 -34.07
C VAL A 20 -13.94 -9.75 -33.85
N LYS A 21 -14.01 -10.22 -32.61
CA LYS A 21 -14.35 -11.63 -32.32
C LYS A 21 -15.65 -12.09 -32.94
N GLN A 22 -16.65 -11.20 -33.02
CA GLN A 22 -17.96 -11.51 -33.60
C GLN A 22 -17.91 -11.63 -35.13
N SER A 23 -16.92 -11.05 -35.79
CA SER A 23 -16.77 -11.03 -37.26
C SER A 23 -15.75 -12.05 -37.79
N LEU A 24 -15.14 -12.85 -36.89
CA LEU A 24 -14.14 -13.84 -37.29
C LEU A 24 -14.73 -15.06 -37.95
N PRO A 25 -14.04 -15.65 -38.97
CA PRO A 25 -14.45 -16.92 -39.57
C PRO A 25 -14.48 -18.05 -38.55
N PRO A 26 -15.29 -19.10 -38.74
CA PRO A 26 -15.30 -20.29 -37.89
C PRO A 26 -13.90 -20.92 -37.79
N GLY A 27 -13.47 -21.21 -36.56
CA GLY A 27 -12.16 -21.79 -36.28
C GLY A 27 -11.04 -20.80 -36.01
N VAL A 28 -11.25 -19.49 -36.23
CA VAL A 28 -10.28 -18.44 -35.85
C VAL A 28 -10.62 -17.88 -34.47
N ARG A 29 -9.64 -17.86 -33.55
CA ARG A 29 -9.77 -17.29 -32.22
C ARG A 29 -8.81 -16.12 -32.06
N VAL A 30 -9.30 -15.04 -31.46
CA VAL A 30 -8.47 -13.88 -31.05
C VAL A 30 -8.47 -13.81 -29.53
N GLU A 31 -7.32 -13.83 -28.96
CA GLU A 31 -7.12 -13.78 -27.50
C GLU A 31 -6.05 -12.75 -27.13
N ALA A 32 -6.33 -11.96 -26.10
CA ALA A 32 -5.33 -11.07 -25.53
C ALA A 32 -4.37 -11.88 -24.64
N VAL A 33 -3.11 -11.99 -25.04
CA VAL A 33 -2.08 -12.74 -24.29
C VAL A 33 -1.45 -11.91 -23.19
N TYR A 34 -1.44 -10.58 -23.31
CA TYR A 34 -0.91 -9.68 -22.30
C TYR A 34 -1.81 -8.44 -22.17
N ASP A 35 -2.34 -8.24 -20.97
CA ASP A 35 -3.17 -7.09 -20.63
C ASP A 35 -2.67 -6.44 -19.33
N ARG A 36 -2.08 -5.26 -19.45
CA ARG A 36 -1.61 -4.48 -18.30
C ARG A 36 -2.72 -4.02 -17.37
N THR A 37 -3.97 -4.02 -17.81
CA THR A 37 -5.10 -3.64 -16.95
C THR A 37 -5.29 -4.63 -15.82
N SER A 38 -4.98 -5.91 -16.02
CA SER A 38 -5.04 -6.93 -14.97
C SER A 38 -4.12 -6.63 -13.79
N LEU A 39 -2.93 -6.10 -14.05
CA LEU A 39 -1.99 -5.66 -13.01
C LEU A 39 -2.52 -4.43 -12.25
N VAL A 40 -3.09 -3.47 -12.99
CA VAL A 40 -3.68 -2.28 -12.38
C VAL A 40 -4.90 -2.65 -11.52
N ASP A 41 -5.75 -3.55 -12.00
CA ASP A 41 -6.95 -3.99 -11.27
C ASP A 41 -6.54 -4.77 -9.99
N LYS A 42 -5.60 -5.72 -10.07
CA LYS A 42 -5.02 -6.39 -8.89
C LYS A 42 -4.44 -5.40 -7.88
N THR A 43 -3.78 -4.35 -8.37
CA THR A 43 -3.22 -3.28 -7.53
C THR A 43 -4.32 -2.51 -6.81
N ILE A 44 -5.38 -2.11 -7.54
CA ILE A 44 -6.51 -1.38 -6.96
C ILE A 44 -7.22 -2.24 -5.93
N ASP A 45 -7.47 -3.52 -6.21
CA ASP A 45 -8.10 -4.46 -5.29
C ASP A 45 -7.27 -4.64 -4.02
N THR A 46 -5.96 -4.79 -4.15
CA THR A 46 -5.04 -4.90 -3.00
C THR A 46 -5.07 -3.64 -2.15
N VAL A 47 -5.00 -2.46 -2.77
CA VAL A 47 -5.07 -1.18 -2.06
C VAL A 47 -6.42 -1.03 -1.37
N GLN A 48 -7.52 -1.31 -2.05
CA GLN A 48 -8.87 -1.22 -1.49
C GLN A 48 -9.05 -2.16 -0.29
N LYS A 49 -8.57 -3.40 -0.41
CA LYS A 49 -8.60 -4.38 0.69
C LYS A 49 -7.79 -3.89 1.89
N ASN A 50 -6.56 -3.47 1.68
CA ASN A 50 -5.68 -2.97 2.76
C ASN A 50 -6.27 -1.72 3.43
N LEU A 51 -6.85 -0.80 2.63
CA LEU A 51 -7.53 0.39 3.14
C LEU A 51 -8.72 0.03 4.03
N LEU A 52 -9.54 -0.93 3.60
CA LEU A 52 -10.72 -1.36 4.35
C LEU A 52 -10.33 -2.08 5.65
N GLU A 53 -9.38 -3.03 5.56
CA GLU A 53 -8.87 -3.78 6.73
C GLU A 53 -8.19 -2.85 7.73
N GLY A 54 -7.34 -1.94 7.26
CA GLY A 54 -6.68 -0.93 8.10
C GLY A 54 -7.65 0.02 8.77
N ALA A 55 -8.64 0.54 8.03
CA ALA A 55 -9.67 1.40 8.60
C ALA A 55 -10.52 0.68 9.65
N LEU A 56 -10.91 -0.57 9.39
CA LEU A 56 -11.65 -1.40 10.33
C LEU A 56 -10.86 -1.62 11.62
N LEU A 57 -9.58 -1.99 11.49
CA LEU A 57 -8.69 -2.18 12.63
C LEU A 57 -8.60 -0.91 13.48
N VAL A 58 -8.38 0.24 12.84
CA VAL A 58 -8.28 1.54 13.53
C VAL A 58 -9.60 1.85 14.26
N ILE A 59 -10.75 1.64 13.62
CA ILE A 59 -12.08 1.85 14.26
C ILE A 59 -12.24 0.98 15.51
N VAL A 60 -11.86 -0.31 15.41
CA VAL A 60 -11.95 -1.23 16.56
C VAL A 60 -11.02 -0.78 17.69
N VAL A 61 -9.78 -0.44 17.38
CA VAL A 61 -8.81 0.03 18.38
C VAL A 61 -9.27 1.33 19.02
N LEU A 62 -9.75 2.30 18.22
CA LEU A 62 -10.27 3.57 18.74
C LEU A 62 -11.50 3.37 19.60
N PHE A 63 -12.40 2.45 19.22
CA PHE A 63 -13.56 2.12 20.04
C PHE A 63 -13.16 1.52 21.39
N LEU A 64 -12.15 0.62 21.40
CA LEU A 64 -11.64 0.03 22.62
C LEU A 64 -10.97 1.08 23.53
N LEU A 65 -10.22 2.03 22.93
CA LEU A 65 -9.50 3.07 23.67
C LEU A 65 -10.43 4.18 24.17
N LEU A 66 -11.28 4.71 23.30
CA LEU A 66 -12.14 5.86 23.63
C LEU A 66 -13.42 5.45 24.41
N GLY A 67 -13.80 4.17 24.39
CA GLY A 67 -15.01 3.67 25.03
C GLY A 67 -16.32 4.28 24.49
N ASN A 68 -16.24 5.05 23.38
CA ASN A 68 -17.38 5.77 22.81
C ASN A 68 -17.39 5.64 21.29
N ILE A 69 -18.39 4.94 20.76
CA ILE A 69 -18.51 4.67 19.32
C ILE A 69 -18.64 5.94 18.48
N ARG A 70 -19.27 6.99 18.99
CA ARG A 70 -19.42 8.25 18.25
C ARG A 70 -18.07 8.93 18.08
N ALA A 71 -17.28 8.95 19.12
CA ALA A 71 -15.92 9.48 19.10
C ALA A 71 -15.03 8.69 18.13
N ALA A 72 -15.06 7.36 18.20
CA ALA A 72 -14.33 6.49 17.30
C ALA A 72 -14.71 6.72 15.83
N LEU A 73 -16.00 6.88 15.53
CA LEU A 73 -16.48 7.17 14.18
C LEU A 73 -16.08 8.57 13.68
N ILE A 74 -16.10 9.60 14.53
CA ILE A 74 -15.63 10.94 14.17
C ILE A 74 -14.15 10.91 13.82
N THR A 75 -13.34 10.25 14.63
CA THR A 75 -11.91 10.11 14.40
C THR A 75 -11.63 9.29 13.14
N ALA A 76 -12.32 8.17 12.97
CA ALA A 76 -12.16 7.31 11.79
C ALA A 76 -12.60 7.99 10.49
N ALA A 77 -13.58 8.92 10.54
CA ALA A 77 -14.00 9.67 9.36
C ALA A 77 -12.89 10.57 8.77
N VAL A 78 -11.87 10.91 9.57
CA VAL A 78 -10.70 11.65 9.08
C VAL A 78 -9.94 10.85 8.02
N ILE A 79 -9.91 9.52 8.11
CA ILE A 79 -9.22 8.64 7.16
C ILE A 79 -9.76 8.83 5.73
N PRO A 80 -11.05 8.54 5.44
CA PRO A 80 -11.56 8.68 4.08
C PRO A 80 -11.56 10.14 3.60
N LEU A 81 -11.75 11.11 4.48
CA LEU A 81 -11.72 12.53 4.11
C LEU A 81 -10.31 13.00 3.72
N SER A 82 -9.29 12.61 4.49
CA SER A 82 -7.89 12.92 4.16
C SER A 82 -7.44 12.22 2.88
N MET A 83 -7.90 10.97 2.66
CA MET A 83 -7.64 10.23 1.43
C MET A 83 -8.26 10.92 0.21
N LEU A 84 -9.51 11.35 0.30
CA LEU A 84 -10.17 12.11 -0.78
C LEU A 84 -9.45 13.42 -1.09
N ALA A 85 -9.02 14.15 -0.06
CA ALA A 85 -8.24 15.36 -0.22
C ALA A 85 -6.88 15.07 -0.89
N THR A 86 -6.19 13.99 -0.47
CA THR A 86 -4.93 13.55 -1.05
C THR A 86 -5.08 13.17 -2.52
N ILE A 87 -6.07 12.35 -2.85
CA ILE A 87 -6.34 11.95 -4.25
C ILE A 87 -6.66 13.17 -5.10
N THR A 88 -7.45 14.10 -4.58
CA THR A 88 -7.75 15.37 -5.28
C THR A 88 -6.49 16.19 -5.50
N GLY A 89 -5.60 16.26 -4.51
CA GLY A 89 -4.29 16.91 -4.61
C GLY A 89 -3.41 16.25 -5.67
N MET A 90 -3.31 14.93 -5.67
CA MET A 90 -2.54 14.16 -6.66
C MET A 90 -3.03 14.40 -8.10
N VAL A 91 -4.35 14.40 -8.30
CA VAL A 91 -4.94 14.68 -9.62
C VAL A 91 -4.61 16.08 -10.09
N ARG A 92 -4.70 17.08 -9.21
CA ARG A 92 -4.40 18.48 -9.55
C ARG A 92 -2.91 18.74 -9.81
N THR A 93 -2.03 18.08 -9.07
CA THR A 93 -0.57 18.26 -9.20
C THR A 93 0.06 17.31 -10.23
N GLY A 94 -0.72 16.39 -10.80
CA GLY A 94 -0.23 15.42 -11.79
C GLY A 94 0.68 14.34 -11.20
N VAL A 95 0.67 14.15 -9.88
CA VAL A 95 1.40 13.08 -9.20
C VAL A 95 0.76 11.74 -9.54
N SER A 96 1.57 10.79 -10.04
CA SER A 96 1.08 9.45 -10.40
C SER A 96 0.81 8.61 -9.15
N ALA A 97 -0.38 7.99 -9.10
CA ALA A 97 -0.67 6.96 -8.11
C ALA A 97 0.05 5.66 -8.53
N ASN A 98 1.07 5.28 -7.78
CA ASN A 98 1.74 3.99 -7.90
C ASN A 98 1.57 3.19 -6.62
N LEU A 99 1.87 1.88 -6.67
CA LEU A 99 1.79 0.98 -5.49
C LEU A 99 2.57 1.52 -4.30
N MET A 100 3.73 2.11 -4.52
CA MET A 100 4.57 2.66 -3.46
C MET A 100 3.93 3.89 -2.81
N SER A 101 3.34 4.79 -3.60
CA SER A 101 2.70 6.00 -3.07
C SER A 101 1.44 5.69 -2.28
N LEU A 102 0.64 4.72 -2.72
CA LEU A 102 -0.58 4.30 -2.02
C LEU A 102 -0.28 3.37 -0.83
N GLY A 103 0.74 2.51 -0.95
CA GLY A 103 1.19 1.62 0.13
C GLY A 103 1.89 2.33 1.29
N ALA A 104 2.46 3.51 1.05
CA ALA A 104 3.12 4.32 2.08
C ALA A 104 2.14 5.13 2.95
N LEU A 105 0.83 5.11 2.64
CA LEU A 105 -0.18 5.78 3.46
C LEU A 105 -0.42 4.98 4.73
N ASP A 106 0.08 5.50 5.83
CA ASP A 106 -0.15 4.95 7.17
C ASP A 106 -1.34 5.65 7.83
N PHE A 107 -2.38 4.87 8.10
CA PHE A 107 -3.59 5.39 8.76
C PHE A 107 -3.32 5.82 10.19
N GLY A 108 -2.35 5.22 10.87
CA GLY A 108 -1.95 5.62 12.22
C GLY A 108 -1.53 7.07 12.26
N LEU A 109 -0.58 7.45 11.41
CA LEU A 109 -0.06 8.83 11.34
C LEU A 109 -1.13 9.87 10.95
N ILE A 110 -2.08 9.46 10.11
CA ILE A 110 -3.18 10.34 9.67
C ILE A 110 -4.15 10.63 10.82
N VAL A 111 -4.39 9.66 11.69
CA VAL A 111 -5.42 9.74 12.73
C VAL A 111 -4.91 10.32 14.04
N ASP A 112 -3.61 10.26 14.32
CA ASP A 112 -3.02 10.65 15.61
C ASP A 112 -3.44 12.05 16.09
N GLY A 113 -3.38 13.05 15.22
CA GLY A 113 -3.82 14.41 15.56
C GLY A 113 -5.30 14.49 15.94
N ALA A 114 -6.15 13.73 15.25
CA ALA A 114 -7.58 13.68 15.53
C ALA A 114 -7.88 12.94 16.85
N VAL A 115 -7.16 11.86 17.14
CA VAL A 115 -7.30 11.07 18.38
C VAL A 115 -7.05 11.95 19.60
N ILE A 116 -5.92 12.66 19.61
CA ILE A 116 -5.52 13.54 20.73
C ILE A 116 -6.58 14.61 21.00
N ILE A 117 -7.10 15.23 19.93
CA ILE A 117 -8.13 16.27 20.05
C ILE A 117 -9.45 15.68 20.58
N VAL A 118 -9.90 14.56 20.01
CA VAL A 118 -11.14 13.90 20.44
C VAL A 118 -11.06 13.43 21.89
N GLU A 119 -9.95 12.81 22.28
CA GLU A 119 -9.72 12.35 23.66
C GLU A 119 -9.79 13.51 24.65
N ASN A 120 -9.06 14.60 24.39
CA ASN A 120 -9.08 15.76 25.27
C ASN A 120 -10.48 16.39 25.34
N CYS A 121 -11.19 16.49 24.20
CA CYS A 121 -12.56 17.01 24.18
C CYS A 121 -13.53 16.13 24.99
N ILE A 122 -13.43 14.80 24.86
CA ILE A 122 -14.28 13.86 25.61
C ILE A 122 -14.03 14.04 27.11
N ARG A 123 -12.78 14.07 27.53
CA ARG A 123 -12.38 14.26 28.92
C ARG A 123 -12.96 15.55 29.48
N ARG A 124 -12.77 16.68 28.81
CA ARG A 124 -13.27 18.00 29.27
C ARG A 124 -14.79 18.09 29.28
N LEU A 125 -15.44 17.51 28.26
CA LEU A 125 -16.92 17.47 28.20
C LEU A 125 -17.50 16.60 29.33
N SER A 126 -16.87 15.48 29.64
CA SER A 126 -17.28 14.61 30.73
C SER A 126 -17.10 15.29 32.09
N GLU A 127 -15.93 15.90 32.37
CA GLU A 127 -15.64 16.68 33.58
C GLU A 127 -16.72 17.77 33.78
N ALA A 128 -17.04 18.55 32.74
CA ALA A 128 -18.05 19.62 32.81
C ALA A 128 -19.47 19.09 33.04
N GLN A 129 -19.82 17.95 32.42
CA GLN A 129 -21.12 17.30 32.68
C GLN A 129 -21.22 16.78 34.12
N HIS A 130 -20.14 16.25 34.68
CA HIS A 130 -20.11 15.81 36.07
C HIS A 130 -20.26 16.97 37.07
N GLN A 131 -19.60 18.09 36.79
CA GLN A 131 -19.69 19.29 37.66
C GLN A 131 -21.06 19.96 37.58
N SER A 132 -21.64 20.06 36.37
CA SER A 132 -22.94 20.74 36.18
C SER A 132 -24.16 19.85 36.50
N GLY A 133 -23.98 18.52 36.51
CA GLY A 133 -25.05 17.54 36.67
C GLY A 133 -26.10 17.53 35.53
N LYS A 134 -25.88 18.32 34.46
CA LYS A 134 -26.82 18.53 33.36
C LYS A 134 -26.14 18.31 32.02
N LEU A 135 -26.95 18.06 30.98
CA LEU A 135 -26.46 18.04 29.61
C LEU A 135 -26.10 19.46 29.15
N LEU A 136 -24.92 19.62 28.60
CA LEU A 136 -24.44 20.91 28.12
C LEU A 136 -25.18 21.32 26.84
N PRO A 137 -25.71 22.55 26.74
CA PRO A 137 -26.27 23.09 25.51
C PRO A 137 -25.19 23.24 24.43
N LEU A 138 -25.60 23.29 23.15
CA LEU A 138 -24.65 23.32 22.02
C LEU A 138 -23.63 24.48 22.13
N ARG A 139 -24.09 25.65 22.58
CA ARG A 139 -23.24 26.85 22.71
C ARG A 139 -22.09 26.64 23.71
N GLU A 140 -22.38 26.04 24.85
CA GLU A 140 -21.36 25.73 25.87
C GLU A 140 -20.44 24.63 25.41
N ARG A 141 -20.97 23.61 24.70
CA ARG A 141 -20.14 22.56 24.10
C ARG A 141 -19.17 23.11 23.08
N LEU A 142 -19.60 24.01 22.19
CA LEU A 142 -18.75 24.65 21.21
C LEU A 142 -17.60 25.41 21.89
N HIS A 143 -17.91 26.17 22.95
CA HIS A 143 -16.89 26.92 23.68
C HIS A 143 -15.89 25.98 24.38
N LEU A 144 -16.38 24.94 25.02
CA LEU A 144 -15.55 23.97 25.73
C LEU A 144 -14.67 23.16 24.77
N VAL A 145 -15.21 22.71 23.63
CA VAL A 145 -14.47 22.01 22.60
C VAL A 145 -13.39 22.89 21.99
N PHE A 146 -13.68 24.18 21.77
CA PHE A 146 -12.67 25.14 21.30
C PHE A 146 -11.51 25.27 22.29
N GLN A 147 -11.80 25.43 23.59
CA GLN A 147 -10.75 25.50 24.62
C GLN A 147 -9.95 24.19 24.69
N SER A 148 -10.62 23.06 24.70
CA SER A 148 -9.98 21.72 24.75
C SER A 148 -9.08 21.47 23.54
N THR A 149 -9.53 21.91 22.36
CA THR A 149 -8.70 21.81 21.15
C THR A 149 -7.49 22.74 21.24
N ALA A 150 -7.66 23.97 21.71
CA ALA A 150 -6.57 24.93 21.85
C ALA A 150 -5.46 24.47 22.82
N GLU A 151 -5.79 23.67 23.82
CA GLU A 151 -4.81 23.08 24.76
C GLU A 151 -3.84 22.11 24.08
N VAL A 152 -4.34 21.27 23.15
CA VAL A 152 -3.57 20.19 22.54
C VAL A 152 -3.08 20.45 21.12
N ILE A 153 -3.49 21.59 20.55
CA ILE A 153 -3.17 21.95 19.16
C ILE A 153 -1.67 22.08 18.91
N ARG A 154 -0.94 22.74 19.83
CA ARG A 154 0.50 22.97 19.65
C ARG A 154 1.30 21.67 19.58
N PRO A 155 1.23 20.74 20.57
CA PRO A 155 1.98 19.49 20.50
C PRO A 155 1.56 18.64 19.29
N SER A 156 0.27 18.61 18.92
CA SER A 156 -0.21 17.89 17.76
C SER A 156 0.36 18.43 16.45
N LEU A 157 0.35 19.76 16.26
CA LEU A 157 0.95 20.41 15.09
C LEU A 157 2.45 20.14 14.97
N PHE A 158 3.18 20.22 16.08
CA PHE A 158 4.62 19.92 16.09
C PHE A 158 4.89 18.49 15.69
N GLY A 159 4.10 17.52 16.17
CA GLY A 159 4.24 16.11 15.80
C GLY A 159 4.09 15.90 14.29
N VAL A 160 3.00 16.41 13.70
CA VAL A 160 2.77 16.30 12.26
C VAL A 160 3.82 17.08 11.45
N ALA A 161 4.23 18.26 11.91
CA ALA A 161 5.27 19.05 11.25
C ALA A 161 6.62 18.33 11.22
N ILE A 162 7.04 17.71 12.32
CA ILE A 162 8.29 16.95 12.39
C ILE A 162 8.24 15.78 11.38
N ILE A 163 7.16 15.01 11.36
CA ILE A 163 7.00 13.92 10.41
C ILE A 163 7.06 14.45 8.97
N THR A 164 6.37 15.55 8.67
CA THR A 164 6.38 16.17 7.33
C THR A 164 7.78 16.60 6.92
N VAL A 165 8.56 17.22 7.83
CA VAL A 165 9.93 17.65 7.57
C VAL A 165 10.86 16.48 7.25
N VAL A 166 10.66 15.32 7.85
CA VAL A 166 11.44 14.10 7.56
C VAL A 166 11.28 13.64 6.11
N TYR A 167 10.14 13.93 5.47
CA TYR A 167 9.91 13.60 4.06
C TYR A 167 10.53 14.62 3.08
N LEU A 168 10.88 15.84 3.52
CA LEU A 168 11.42 16.88 2.62
C LEU A 168 12.74 16.48 1.94
N PRO A 169 13.72 15.81 2.60
CA PRO A 169 14.95 15.38 1.96
C PRO A 169 14.73 14.43 0.78
N ILE A 170 13.64 13.68 0.75
CA ILE A 170 13.31 12.77 -0.35
C ILE A 170 13.13 13.53 -1.67
N PHE A 171 12.67 14.78 -1.63
CA PHE A 171 12.52 15.62 -2.82
C PHE A 171 13.87 16.09 -3.41
N SER A 172 14.98 15.88 -2.71
CA SER A 172 16.32 16.16 -3.24
C SER A 172 16.92 14.99 -4.04
N LEU A 173 16.29 13.79 -3.98
CA LEU A 173 16.73 12.64 -4.75
C LEU A 173 16.60 12.90 -6.25
N THR A 174 17.57 12.42 -7.02
CA THR A 174 17.61 12.58 -8.48
C THR A 174 17.62 11.22 -9.17
N GLY A 175 17.51 11.20 -10.51
CA GLY A 175 17.58 9.96 -11.28
C GLY A 175 16.36 9.05 -11.11
N VAL A 176 16.60 7.74 -11.07
CA VAL A 176 15.56 6.71 -10.93
C VAL A 176 14.92 6.78 -9.55
N GLU A 177 15.72 6.98 -8.51
CA GLU A 177 15.28 7.11 -7.12
C GLU A 177 14.29 8.24 -6.95
N GLY A 178 14.61 9.42 -7.47
CA GLY A 178 13.72 10.57 -7.44
C GLY A 178 12.37 10.26 -8.11
N LYS A 179 12.38 9.62 -9.29
CA LYS A 179 11.14 9.26 -10.00
C LYS A 179 10.26 8.29 -9.22
N MET A 180 10.86 7.41 -8.41
CA MET A 180 10.13 6.43 -7.60
C MET A 180 9.62 7.03 -6.29
N PHE A 181 10.47 7.77 -5.57
CA PHE A 181 10.16 8.22 -4.21
C PHE A 181 9.48 9.58 -4.14
N HIS A 182 9.63 10.48 -5.12
CA HIS A 182 8.93 11.79 -5.12
C HIS A 182 7.40 11.63 -5.07
N PRO A 183 6.75 10.76 -5.90
CA PRO A 183 5.31 10.55 -5.80
C PRO A 183 4.89 10.04 -4.42
N MET A 184 5.67 9.15 -3.82
CA MET A 184 5.43 8.61 -2.48
C MET A 184 5.49 9.72 -1.43
N ALA A 185 6.59 10.47 -1.36
CA ALA A 185 6.75 11.56 -0.41
C ALA A 185 5.68 12.64 -0.57
N ALA A 186 5.35 13.02 -1.81
CA ALA A 186 4.30 13.99 -2.10
C ALA A 186 2.93 13.51 -1.59
N THR A 187 2.60 12.24 -1.79
CA THR A 187 1.34 11.64 -1.34
C THR A 187 1.23 11.66 0.18
N VAL A 188 2.29 11.24 0.90
CA VAL A 188 2.32 11.25 2.37
C VAL A 188 2.22 12.66 2.91
N VAL A 189 2.97 13.61 2.38
CA VAL A 189 2.92 15.02 2.80
C VAL A 189 1.52 15.60 2.58
N MET A 190 0.90 15.36 1.43
CA MET A 190 -0.48 15.81 1.16
C MET A 190 -1.48 15.18 2.13
N ALA A 191 -1.34 13.88 2.45
CA ALA A 191 -2.21 13.20 3.40
C ALA A 191 -2.08 13.76 4.82
N LEU A 192 -0.85 13.99 5.29
CA LEU A 192 -0.59 14.58 6.60
C LEU A 192 -1.12 16.01 6.70
N LEU A 193 -0.91 16.84 5.68
CA LEU A 193 -1.45 18.19 5.65
C LEU A 193 -2.98 18.21 5.62
N ALA A 194 -3.59 17.34 4.83
CA ALA A 194 -5.05 17.18 4.80
C ALA A 194 -5.60 16.72 6.16
N ALA A 195 -4.98 15.70 6.77
CA ALA A 195 -5.35 15.22 8.10
C ALA A 195 -5.20 16.30 9.17
N MET A 196 -4.13 17.08 9.11
CA MET A 196 -3.92 18.22 10.01
C MET A 196 -5.03 19.25 9.89
N VAL A 197 -5.39 19.66 8.67
CA VAL A 197 -6.49 20.63 8.43
C VAL A 197 -7.81 20.06 8.92
N LEU A 198 -8.10 18.78 8.67
CA LEU A 198 -9.32 18.11 9.15
C LEU A 198 -9.36 18.00 10.68
N SER A 199 -8.24 17.70 11.31
CA SER A 199 -8.12 17.65 12.77
C SER A 199 -8.38 18.99 13.43
N LEU A 200 -8.05 20.09 12.76
CA LEU A 200 -8.27 21.44 13.27
C LEU A 200 -9.67 22.01 12.99
N THR A 201 -10.35 21.50 11.96
CA THR A 201 -11.61 22.05 11.47
C THR A 201 -12.77 21.07 11.67
N PHE A 202 -12.71 19.95 10.97
CA PHE A 202 -13.77 18.94 10.97
C PHE A 202 -13.95 18.28 12.34
N VAL A 203 -12.85 17.83 12.95
CA VAL A 203 -12.90 17.04 14.20
C VAL A 203 -13.55 17.82 15.34
N PRO A 204 -13.12 19.05 15.72
CA PRO A 204 -13.74 19.78 16.80
C PRO A 204 -15.20 20.16 16.48
N ALA A 205 -15.52 20.50 15.23
CA ALA A 205 -16.89 20.78 14.82
C ALA A 205 -17.80 19.53 14.97
N ALA A 206 -17.32 18.37 14.50
CA ALA A 206 -18.03 17.11 14.61
C ALA A 206 -18.24 16.68 16.08
N VAL A 207 -17.21 16.83 16.93
CA VAL A 207 -17.32 16.54 18.36
C VAL A 207 -18.39 17.43 19.01
N ALA A 208 -18.36 18.74 18.77
CA ALA A 208 -19.33 19.67 19.34
C ALA A 208 -20.76 19.37 18.91
N VAL A 209 -20.99 18.93 17.68
CA VAL A 209 -22.31 18.64 17.14
C VAL A 209 -22.80 17.25 17.58
N PHE A 210 -22.00 16.21 17.37
CA PHE A 210 -22.44 14.82 17.53
C PHE A 210 -22.28 14.26 18.95
N MET A 211 -21.49 14.91 19.83
CA MET A 211 -21.32 14.50 21.23
C MET A 211 -22.36 15.17 22.18
N GLY A 212 -23.61 15.25 21.75
CA GLY A 212 -24.69 15.92 22.49
C GLY A 212 -25.33 15.13 23.65
N GLY A 213 -24.92 13.87 23.84
CA GLY A 213 -25.50 13.00 24.86
C GLY A 213 -24.70 12.97 26.16
N ARG A 214 -25.15 12.08 27.09
CA ARG A 214 -24.40 11.80 28.32
C ARG A 214 -23.09 11.12 27.96
N ILE A 215 -21.98 11.73 28.31
CA ILE A 215 -20.62 11.20 28.06
C ILE A 215 -20.23 10.44 29.32
N SER A 216 -20.00 9.14 29.20
CA SER A 216 -19.55 8.30 30.30
C SER A 216 -18.07 8.05 30.16
N GLU A 217 -17.29 8.44 31.14
CA GLU A 217 -15.86 8.09 31.29
C GLU A 217 -15.67 6.69 31.87
N LYS A 218 -16.54 5.73 31.58
CA LYS A 218 -16.26 4.36 32.02
C LYS A 218 -15.04 3.86 31.25
N GLU A 219 -13.88 3.96 31.87
CA GLU A 219 -12.68 3.28 31.36
C GLU A 219 -13.00 1.80 31.16
N SER A 220 -12.72 1.32 29.98
CA SER A 220 -12.86 -0.10 29.66
C SER A 220 -12.01 -0.93 30.66
N ARG A 221 -12.53 -2.08 31.11
CA ARG A 221 -11.78 -3.00 31.96
C ARG A 221 -10.45 -3.40 31.35
N VAL A 222 -10.38 -3.46 30.03
CA VAL A 222 -9.15 -3.73 29.26
C VAL A 222 -8.12 -2.62 29.50
N ILE A 223 -8.54 -1.36 29.45
CA ILE A 223 -7.65 -0.20 29.67
C ILE A 223 -7.16 -0.16 31.11
N ILE A 224 -8.04 -0.41 32.08
CA ILE A 224 -7.65 -0.46 33.51
C ILE A 224 -6.60 -1.56 33.74
N SER A 225 -6.81 -2.74 33.17
CA SER A 225 -5.85 -3.85 33.27
C SER A 225 -4.53 -3.53 32.57
N ALA A 226 -4.59 -2.95 31.37
CA ALA A 226 -3.42 -2.53 30.62
C ALA A 226 -2.61 -1.44 31.36
N LYS A 227 -3.30 -0.43 31.95
CA LYS A 227 -2.65 0.61 32.77
C LYS A 227 -1.96 0.01 34.00
N SER A 228 -2.60 -0.95 34.69
CA SER A 228 -2.02 -1.64 35.83
C SER A 228 -0.77 -2.42 35.46
N PHE A 229 -0.82 -3.18 34.35
CA PHE A 229 0.34 -3.91 33.83
C PHE A 229 1.47 -2.96 33.42
N TYR A 230 1.14 -1.91 32.65
CA TYR A 230 2.10 -0.90 32.21
C TYR A 230 2.78 -0.19 33.39
N ARG A 231 2.01 0.16 34.44
CA ARG A 231 2.55 0.80 35.64
C ARG A 231 3.63 -0.07 36.29
N THR A 232 3.35 -1.35 36.46
CA THR A 232 4.32 -2.30 37.03
C THR A 232 5.58 -2.40 36.20
N LEU A 233 5.41 -2.47 34.86
CA LEU A 233 6.55 -2.52 33.93
C LEU A 233 7.37 -1.23 33.95
N LEU A 234 6.69 -0.07 33.98
CA LEU A 234 7.32 1.23 34.03
C LEU A 234 8.11 1.44 35.33
N GLU A 235 7.53 1.07 36.47
CA GLU A 235 8.21 1.15 37.77
C GLU A 235 9.45 0.26 37.79
N ALA A 236 9.39 -0.95 37.23
CA ALA A 236 10.53 -1.84 37.09
C ALA A 236 11.59 -1.25 36.16
N ALA A 237 11.21 -0.72 35.02
CA ALA A 237 12.12 -0.09 34.05
C ALA A 237 12.82 1.13 34.64
N LEU A 238 12.11 1.99 35.39
CA LEU A 238 12.69 3.15 36.06
C LEU A 238 13.66 2.74 37.17
N ARG A 239 13.35 1.66 37.93
CA ARG A 239 14.25 1.11 38.96
C ARG A 239 15.51 0.55 38.32
N MET A 240 15.42 -0.09 37.16
CA MET A 240 16.52 -0.71 36.43
C MET A 240 17.01 0.15 35.25
N ARG A 241 16.86 1.48 35.33
CA ARG A 241 17.11 2.42 34.22
C ARG A 241 18.45 2.19 33.50
N ASN A 242 19.52 1.94 34.25
CA ASN A 242 20.84 1.73 33.66
C ASN A 242 20.90 0.43 32.84
N VAL A 243 20.24 -0.64 33.31
CA VAL A 243 20.16 -1.92 32.59
C VAL A 243 19.34 -1.74 31.31
N VAL A 244 18.24 -0.98 31.37
CA VAL A 244 17.42 -0.69 30.21
C VAL A 244 18.20 0.13 29.17
N ILE A 245 18.93 1.16 29.60
CA ILE A 245 19.74 1.99 28.69
C ILE A 245 20.88 1.17 28.07
N ILE A 246 21.60 0.37 28.88
CA ILE A 246 22.69 -0.48 28.38
C ILE A 246 22.13 -1.52 27.40
N GLY A 247 21.01 -2.16 27.74
CA GLY A 247 20.36 -3.15 26.89
C GLY A 247 19.87 -2.54 25.54
N ALA A 248 19.25 -1.36 25.58
CA ALA A 248 18.84 -0.64 24.37
C ALA A 248 20.06 -0.25 23.51
N THR A 249 21.13 0.26 24.13
CA THR A 249 22.36 0.61 23.40
C THR A 249 23.01 -0.62 22.78
N ALA A 250 23.09 -1.72 23.51
CA ALA A 250 23.63 -2.99 23.01
C ALA A 250 22.80 -3.52 21.85
N LEU A 251 21.44 -3.43 21.92
CA LEU A 251 20.55 -3.82 20.84
C LEU A 251 20.77 -2.96 19.59
N VAL A 252 20.90 -1.64 19.74
CA VAL A 252 21.16 -0.72 18.62
C VAL A 252 22.50 -1.05 17.96
N LEU A 253 23.56 -1.28 18.74
CA LEU A 253 24.88 -1.66 18.21
C LEU A 253 24.84 -3.02 17.50
N PHE A 254 24.12 -3.99 18.07
CA PHE A 254 23.91 -5.29 17.44
C PHE A 254 23.16 -5.17 16.10
N CYS A 255 22.07 -4.42 16.07
CA CYS A 255 21.31 -4.17 14.83
C CYS A 255 22.16 -3.41 13.79
N ALA A 256 22.97 -2.44 14.21
CA ALA A 256 23.91 -1.73 13.34
C ALA A 256 24.96 -2.69 12.75
N GLY A 257 25.48 -3.62 13.58
CA GLY A 257 26.37 -4.67 13.11
C GLY A 257 25.72 -5.61 12.09
N LEU A 258 24.48 -6.03 12.34
CA LEU A 258 23.71 -6.82 11.37
C LEU A 258 23.45 -6.05 10.09
N ALA A 259 23.10 -4.76 10.19
CA ALA A 259 22.85 -3.93 9.02
C ALA A 259 24.08 -3.83 8.11
N ALA A 260 25.29 -3.85 8.67
CA ALA A 260 26.53 -3.86 7.88
C ALA A 260 26.76 -5.17 7.11
N THR A 261 26.08 -6.27 7.47
CA THR A 261 26.14 -7.55 6.75
C THR A 261 25.03 -7.72 5.71
N LEU A 262 24.03 -6.85 5.72
CA LEU A 262 22.93 -6.87 4.75
C LEU A 262 23.42 -6.37 3.39
N GLY A 263 23.13 -7.11 2.33
CA GLY A 263 23.33 -6.66 0.96
C GLY A 263 22.38 -5.50 0.66
N SER A 264 22.79 -4.60 -0.25
CA SER A 264 21.92 -3.54 -0.74
C SER A 264 21.27 -3.99 -2.05
N GLU A 265 20.00 -4.40 -2.00
CA GLU A 265 19.15 -4.50 -3.18
C GLU A 265 18.39 -3.19 -3.35
N PHE A 266 18.69 -2.48 -4.44
CA PHE A 266 18.16 -1.15 -4.67
C PHE A 266 16.69 -1.13 -5.14
N ILE A 267 16.28 -2.14 -5.91
CA ILE A 267 14.92 -2.27 -6.42
C ILE A 267 14.40 -3.63 -5.97
N PRO A 268 13.34 -3.67 -5.11
CA PRO A 268 12.71 -4.93 -4.79
C PRO A 268 12.17 -5.58 -6.06
N GLN A 269 12.38 -6.87 -6.24
CA GLN A 269 11.83 -7.61 -7.37
C GLN A 269 10.30 -7.53 -7.29
N LEU A 270 9.69 -6.98 -8.34
CA LEU A 270 8.25 -6.93 -8.47
C LEU A 270 7.76 -8.31 -8.94
N ASP A 271 7.10 -9.05 -8.08
CA ASP A 271 6.44 -10.30 -8.47
C ASP A 271 5.07 -9.99 -9.09
N GLU A 272 5.01 -9.93 -10.42
CA GLU A 272 3.77 -9.73 -11.18
C GLU A 272 2.89 -11.01 -11.22
N GLY A 273 3.35 -12.10 -10.61
CA GLY A 273 2.68 -13.38 -10.60
C GLY A 273 3.11 -14.30 -11.75
N ASP A 274 3.59 -13.77 -12.85
CA ASP A 274 4.02 -14.52 -14.05
C ASP A 274 5.54 -14.69 -14.10
N VAL A 275 6.04 -15.53 -15.02
CA VAL A 275 7.46 -15.78 -15.20
C VAL A 275 7.91 -15.29 -16.59
N ALA A 276 8.98 -14.49 -16.64
CA ALA A 276 9.64 -14.08 -17.85
C ALA A 276 10.95 -14.87 -18.02
N LEU A 277 11.20 -15.37 -19.22
CA LEU A 277 12.38 -16.16 -19.56
C LEU A 277 13.00 -15.64 -20.86
N HIS A 278 14.29 -15.28 -20.86
CA HIS A 278 15.04 -15.00 -22.06
C HIS A 278 15.68 -16.28 -22.61
N ALA A 279 15.26 -16.69 -23.81
CA ALA A 279 15.90 -17.80 -24.51
C ALA A 279 16.98 -17.24 -25.46
N LEU A 280 18.23 -17.46 -25.09
CA LEU A 280 19.40 -17.04 -25.84
C LEU A 280 19.94 -18.23 -26.62
N ARG A 281 20.01 -18.11 -27.96
CA ARG A 281 20.55 -19.10 -28.89
C ARG A 281 21.91 -18.64 -29.43
N ILE A 282 22.59 -19.51 -30.12
CA ILE A 282 23.87 -19.16 -30.73
C ILE A 282 23.68 -17.98 -31.70
N PRO A 283 24.50 -16.93 -31.63
CA PRO A 283 24.44 -15.81 -32.58
C PRO A 283 24.56 -16.32 -34.04
N GLY A 284 23.61 -15.85 -34.87
CA GLY A 284 23.56 -16.32 -36.27
C GLY A 284 22.51 -17.44 -36.51
N THR A 285 21.83 -17.93 -35.46
CA THR A 285 20.68 -18.85 -35.63
C THR A 285 19.61 -18.17 -36.48
N GLY A 286 19.18 -18.83 -37.56
CA GLY A 286 18.13 -18.32 -38.43
C GLY A 286 16.75 -18.37 -37.76
N LEU A 287 15.79 -17.61 -38.30
CA LEU A 287 14.44 -17.51 -37.72
C LEU A 287 13.71 -18.86 -37.69
N GLU A 288 13.80 -19.67 -38.74
CA GLU A 288 13.12 -20.96 -38.84
C GLU A 288 13.63 -21.97 -37.79
N GLN A 289 14.96 -22.01 -37.60
CA GLN A 289 15.56 -22.84 -36.56
C GLN A 289 15.20 -22.30 -35.16
N SER A 290 15.22 -21.00 -34.98
CA SER A 290 14.79 -20.37 -33.71
C SER A 290 13.35 -20.70 -33.39
N LEU A 291 12.44 -20.73 -34.38
CA LEU A 291 11.04 -21.07 -34.20
C LEU A 291 10.86 -22.54 -33.80
N SER A 292 11.58 -23.46 -34.47
CA SER A 292 11.49 -24.88 -34.12
C SER A 292 11.96 -25.17 -32.69
N MET A 293 13.05 -24.53 -32.26
CA MET A 293 13.55 -24.60 -30.89
C MET A 293 12.57 -23.98 -29.88
N GLN A 294 11.91 -22.90 -30.28
CA GLN A 294 10.93 -22.22 -29.45
C GLN A 294 9.69 -23.08 -29.17
N ILE A 295 9.17 -23.75 -30.18
CA ILE A 295 8.01 -24.66 -30.04
C ILE A 295 8.33 -25.74 -29.00
N LEU A 296 9.50 -26.38 -29.07
CA LEU A 296 9.92 -27.37 -28.09
C LEU A 296 10.00 -26.81 -26.65
N LEU A 297 10.52 -25.58 -26.52
CA LEU A 297 10.59 -24.90 -25.23
C LEU A 297 9.19 -24.62 -24.66
N GLU A 298 8.30 -24.10 -25.48
CA GLU A 298 6.92 -23.79 -25.07
C GLU A 298 6.15 -25.05 -24.68
N GLU A 299 6.28 -26.14 -25.43
CA GLU A 299 5.66 -27.44 -25.09
C GLU A 299 6.17 -27.95 -23.75
N ARG A 300 7.47 -27.80 -23.48
CA ARG A 300 8.06 -28.22 -22.22
C ARG A 300 7.56 -27.42 -21.02
N LEU A 301 7.46 -26.10 -21.18
CA LEU A 301 6.94 -25.20 -20.13
C LEU A 301 5.43 -25.38 -19.92
N LYS A 302 4.69 -25.66 -21.00
CA LYS A 302 3.24 -25.90 -20.95
C LYS A 302 2.85 -27.20 -20.26
N ALA A 303 3.81 -28.14 -20.09
CA ALA A 303 3.61 -29.39 -19.38
C ALA A 303 3.43 -29.21 -17.84
N PHE A 304 3.82 -28.04 -17.30
CA PHE A 304 3.62 -27.75 -15.87
C PHE A 304 2.15 -27.41 -15.58
N PRO A 305 1.53 -28.05 -14.59
CA PRO A 305 0.10 -27.88 -14.29
C PRO A 305 -0.25 -26.47 -13.81
N GLU A 306 0.72 -25.72 -13.26
CA GLU A 306 0.60 -24.35 -12.81
C GLU A 306 0.56 -23.33 -13.95
N VAL A 307 0.95 -23.75 -15.17
CA VAL A 307 1.02 -22.88 -16.33
C VAL A 307 -0.34 -22.82 -17.03
N ASP A 308 -0.83 -21.61 -17.30
CA ASP A 308 -2.01 -21.36 -18.13
C ASP A 308 -1.62 -21.26 -19.61
N LYS A 309 -0.67 -20.35 -19.91
CA LYS A 309 -0.26 -20.03 -21.28
C LYS A 309 1.23 -19.75 -21.35
N VAL A 310 1.81 -20.12 -22.49
CA VAL A 310 3.19 -19.72 -22.84
C VAL A 310 3.15 -19.07 -24.22
N TYR A 311 3.80 -17.94 -24.36
CA TYR A 311 4.01 -17.29 -25.65
C TYR A 311 5.36 -16.59 -25.69
N ALA A 312 5.89 -16.37 -26.89
CA ALA A 312 7.17 -15.73 -27.06
C ALA A 312 7.17 -14.71 -28.19
N LYS A 313 8.06 -13.71 -28.03
CA LYS A 313 8.42 -12.78 -29.08
C LYS A 313 9.83 -13.16 -29.56
N ILE A 314 9.97 -13.47 -30.87
CA ILE A 314 11.22 -13.84 -31.49
C ILE A 314 11.63 -12.77 -32.49
N GLY A 315 12.84 -12.23 -32.36
CA GLY A 315 13.38 -11.25 -33.29
C GLY A 315 12.65 -9.90 -33.27
N THR A 316 12.96 -9.07 -34.27
CA THR A 316 12.43 -7.70 -34.40
C THR A 316 11.10 -7.72 -35.16
N PRO A 317 10.02 -7.13 -34.63
CA PRO A 317 8.78 -6.95 -35.36
C PRO A 317 8.93 -5.92 -36.49
N GLU A 318 7.98 -5.90 -37.42
CA GLU A 318 7.97 -4.98 -38.57
C GLU A 318 8.06 -3.50 -38.15
N VAL A 319 7.47 -3.16 -37.02
CA VAL A 319 7.65 -1.86 -36.33
C VAL A 319 8.66 -2.05 -35.22
N ALA A 320 9.90 -1.64 -35.46
CA ALA A 320 11.04 -1.81 -34.55
C ALA A 320 10.95 -0.91 -33.30
N THR A 321 10.16 -1.33 -32.33
CA THR A 321 10.15 -0.70 -30.99
C THR A 321 11.22 -1.29 -30.05
N ASP A 322 11.72 -2.50 -30.37
CA ASP A 322 12.67 -3.23 -29.59
C ASP A 322 13.45 -4.19 -30.52
N PRO A 323 14.62 -3.75 -31.04
CA PRO A 323 15.38 -4.53 -31.99
C PRO A 323 16.06 -5.73 -31.33
N MET A 324 15.67 -6.95 -31.72
CA MET A 324 16.24 -8.20 -31.24
C MET A 324 16.70 -9.07 -32.42
N PRO A 325 17.88 -9.74 -32.36
CA PRO A 325 18.25 -10.71 -33.37
C PRO A 325 17.35 -11.96 -33.32
N PRO A 326 17.17 -12.71 -34.41
CA PRO A 326 16.38 -13.94 -34.44
C PRO A 326 16.84 -15.02 -33.45
N SER A 327 18.08 -14.91 -32.98
CA SER A 327 18.66 -15.81 -31.97
C SER A 327 18.16 -15.54 -30.53
N VAL A 328 17.41 -14.47 -30.30
CA VAL A 328 16.89 -14.09 -28.99
C VAL A 328 15.35 -14.17 -29.00
N ALA A 329 14.80 -14.74 -27.93
CA ALA A 329 13.36 -14.77 -27.73
C ALA A 329 13.00 -14.41 -26.27
N ASP A 330 12.07 -13.46 -26.14
CA ASP A 330 11.43 -13.13 -24.86
C ASP A 330 10.20 -14.02 -24.66
N ASN A 331 10.28 -14.88 -23.67
CA ASN A 331 9.19 -15.79 -23.32
C ASN A 331 8.43 -15.27 -22.12
N PHE A 332 7.11 -15.39 -22.18
CA PHE A 332 6.19 -15.06 -21.11
C PHE A 332 5.40 -16.30 -20.74
N VAL A 333 5.56 -16.75 -19.51
CA VAL A 333 4.88 -17.90 -18.94
C VAL A 333 3.83 -17.36 -17.99
N ILE A 334 2.58 -17.41 -18.40
CA ILE A 334 1.43 -16.96 -17.61
C ILE A 334 1.01 -18.09 -16.70
N LEU A 335 0.99 -17.82 -15.40
CA LEU A 335 0.63 -18.79 -14.38
C LEU A 335 -0.86 -18.69 -14.05
N LYS A 336 -1.46 -19.83 -13.71
CA LYS A 336 -2.82 -19.90 -13.18
C LYS A 336 -2.92 -19.20 -11.83
N PRO A 337 -4.12 -18.78 -11.41
CA PRO A 337 -4.34 -18.32 -10.04
C PRO A 337 -3.87 -19.37 -9.02
N ARG A 338 -3.29 -18.92 -7.91
CA ARG A 338 -2.76 -19.81 -6.85
C ARG A 338 -3.78 -20.85 -6.36
N SER A 339 -5.07 -20.53 -6.37
CA SER A 339 -6.15 -21.43 -5.98
C SER A 339 -6.33 -22.63 -6.92
N GLU A 340 -5.81 -22.56 -8.15
CA GLU A 340 -5.88 -23.62 -9.16
C GLU A 340 -4.58 -24.43 -9.27
N TRP A 341 -3.58 -24.13 -8.45
CA TRP A 341 -2.34 -24.89 -8.40
C TRP A 341 -2.56 -26.22 -7.69
N PRO A 342 -1.87 -27.28 -8.09
CA PRO A 342 -1.91 -28.58 -7.37
C PRO A 342 -1.53 -28.44 -5.90
N ASP A 343 -0.55 -27.59 -5.61
CA ASP A 343 -0.18 -27.14 -4.27
C ASP A 343 -0.20 -25.61 -4.20
N PRO A 344 -1.24 -25.00 -3.60
CA PRO A 344 -1.35 -23.55 -3.46
C PRO A 344 -0.24 -22.91 -2.60
N HIS A 345 0.43 -23.70 -1.75
CA HIS A 345 1.50 -23.22 -0.85
C HIS A 345 2.90 -23.33 -1.46
N ARG A 346 3.03 -23.98 -2.63
CA ARG A 346 4.31 -24.12 -3.32
C ARG A 346 4.94 -22.75 -3.55
N GLU A 347 6.22 -22.58 -3.20
CA GLU A 347 6.94 -21.36 -3.49
C GLU A 347 7.17 -21.18 -5.00
N LYS A 348 7.04 -19.94 -5.49
CA LYS A 348 7.26 -19.65 -6.91
C LYS A 348 8.73 -19.88 -7.31
N ALA A 349 9.66 -19.65 -6.38
CA ALA A 349 11.07 -19.88 -6.59
C ALA A 349 11.38 -21.34 -6.94
N ASP A 350 10.73 -22.30 -6.24
CA ASP A 350 10.88 -23.73 -6.50
C ASP A 350 10.31 -24.12 -7.87
N LEU A 351 9.16 -23.54 -8.24
CA LEU A 351 8.58 -23.74 -9.56
C LEU A 351 9.51 -23.23 -10.67
N VAL A 352 10.06 -22.05 -10.50
CA VAL A 352 11.00 -21.44 -11.46
C VAL A 352 12.27 -22.29 -11.58
N ALA A 353 12.82 -22.78 -10.47
CA ALA A 353 14.01 -23.64 -10.48
C ALA A 353 13.75 -24.96 -11.23
N GLU A 354 12.56 -25.57 -11.06
CA GLU A 354 12.18 -26.77 -11.77
C GLU A 354 11.95 -26.52 -13.26
N MET A 355 11.31 -25.42 -13.63
CA MET A 355 11.18 -24.98 -15.02
C MET A 355 12.54 -24.77 -15.67
N GLU A 356 13.46 -24.10 -14.98
CA GLU A 356 14.84 -23.89 -15.46
C GLU A 356 15.56 -25.22 -15.67
N ALA A 357 15.46 -26.14 -14.74
CA ALA A 357 16.03 -27.49 -14.88
C ALA A 357 15.45 -28.24 -16.07
N ALA A 358 14.12 -28.17 -16.27
CA ALA A 358 13.44 -28.80 -17.40
C ALA A 358 13.86 -28.23 -18.76
N VAL A 359 14.08 -26.90 -18.84
CA VAL A 359 14.52 -26.22 -20.06
C VAL A 359 16.01 -26.50 -20.36
N ARG A 360 16.86 -26.62 -19.34
CA ARG A 360 18.29 -26.98 -19.51
C ARG A 360 18.51 -28.37 -20.11
N LEU A 361 17.53 -29.25 -20.00
CA LEU A 361 17.59 -30.60 -20.59
C LEU A 361 17.23 -30.62 -22.10
N LEU A 362 16.78 -29.50 -22.65
CA LEU A 362 16.51 -29.41 -24.08
C LEU A 362 17.83 -29.48 -24.87
N PRO A 363 17.82 -30.18 -26.03
CA PRO A 363 19.04 -30.32 -26.85
C PRO A 363 19.57 -28.94 -27.27
N ARG A 364 20.80 -28.67 -26.91
CA ARG A 364 21.56 -27.54 -27.43
C ARG A 364 21.96 -27.87 -28.87
N GLN A 365 21.25 -27.31 -29.84
CA GLN A 365 21.64 -27.36 -31.24
C GLN A 365 22.35 -26.09 -31.65
#